data_b3760d4b69340da368a9f8ddf59eda7d
#
_entry.id   b3760d4b69340da368a9f8ddf59eda7d
#
_cell.length_a   1.000
_cell.length_b   1.000
_cell.length_c   1.000
_cell.angle_alpha   90.00
_cell.angle_beta   90.00
_cell.angle_gamma   90.00
#
_symmetry.space_group_name_H-M   'P 1'
#
loop_
_entity.id
_entity.type
_entity.pdbx_description
1 polymer ?
#
loop_
_entity_poly.entity_id
_entity_poly.type
_entity_poly.pdbx_seq_one_letter_code
_entity_poly.pdbx_strand_id
1 'polypeptide(L)'
;MAYIITKYTKAQAKKIGVIVKLSGTKGKKIDVFKGGKKVASVGAIGYGDYPTFLKSKGKKYADERRELYKKRHQKNRNKLNTNGYYADKLLW
;
A
#
# COMPACT_ATOMS: atom_id res chain seq x y z
N MET A 1 -17.25 -2.95 4.77
CA MET A 1 -16.43 -2.39 5.87
C MET A 1 -15.38 -1.44 5.31
N ALA A 2 -15.15 -0.35 6.03
CA ALA A 2 -14.14 0.60 5.63
C ALA A 2 -12.74 0.06 5.94
N TYR A 3 -11.80 0.33 5.05
CA TYR A 3 -10.39 0.00 5.29
C TYR A 3 -9.84 0.89 6.41
N ILE A 4 -8.98 0.33 7.24
CA ILE A 4 -8.29 1.09 8.30
C ILE A 4 -6.80 1.15 7.94
N ILE A 5 -6.24 2.36 7.90
CA ILE A 5 -4.82 2.54 7.62
C ILE A 5 -4.00 1.99 8.79
N THR A 6 -3.12 1.04 8.49
CA THR A 6 -2.32 0.37 9.52
C THR A 6 -1.14 1.23 9.96
N LYS A 7 -0.57 0.89 11.12
CA LYS A 7 0.66 1.53 11.60
C LYS A 7 1.82 1.29 10.63
N TYR A 8 1.86 0.12 10.00
CA TYR A 8 2.87 -0.22 8.99
C TYR A 8 2.82 0.77 7.84
N THR A 9 1.64 1.00 7.27
CA THR A 9 1.47 1.93 6.16
C THR A 9 1.85 3.37 6.55
N LYS A 10 1.46 3.80 7.74
CA LYS A 10 1.81 5.13 8.25
C LYS A 10 3.32 5.31 8.41
N ALA A 11 4.00 4.28 8.92
CA ALA A 11 5.46 4.31 9.08
C ALA A 11 6.17 4.37 7.73
N GLN A 12 5.70 3.59 6.76
CA GLN A 12 6.24 3.59 5.42
C GLN A 12 6.03 4.95 4.73
N ALA A 13 4.85 5.55 4.90
CA ALA A 13 4.56 6.87 4.35
C ALA A 13 5.55 7.92 4.88
N LYS A 14 5.83 7.87 6.18
CA LYS A 14 6.80 8.78 6.80
C LYS A 14 8.19 8.60 6.20
N LYS A 15 8.60 7.36 5.94
CA LYS A 15 9.91 7.06 5.35
C LYS A 15 10.08 7.65 3.96
N ILE A 16 9.04 7.63 3.15
CA ILE A 16 9.11 8.15 1.78
C ILE A 16 8.58 9.57 1.63
N GLY A 17 8.25 10.22 2.74
CA GLY A 17 7.88 11.64 2.75
C GLY A 17 6.51 11.96 2.17
N VAL A 18 5.53 11.08 2.34
CA VAL A 18 4.17 11.30 1.86
C VAL A 18 3.17 11.22 3.00
N ILE A 19 1.96 11.73 2.75
CA ILE A 19 0.83 11.63 3.66
C ILE A 19 -0.18 10.68 3.04
N VAL A 20 -0.76 9.79 3.85
CA VAL A 20 -1.80 8.86 3.40
C VAL A 20 -3.10 9.13 4.13
N LYS A 21 -4.20 9.02 3.40
CA LYS A 21 -5.55 9.16 3.95
C LYS A 21 -6.43 8.07 3.34
N LEU A 22 -7.53 7.76 4.00
CA LEU A 22 -8.51 6.84 3.42
C LEU A 22 -8.98 7.43 2.09
N SER A 23 -9.05 6.57 1.06
CA SER A 23 -9.40 7.03 -0.26
C SER A 23 -10.86 7.42 -0.38
N GLY A 24 -11.12 8.54 -1.06
CA GLY A 24 -12.45 8.90 -1.49
C GLY A 24 -12.86 8.23 -2.79
N THR A 25 -11.93 7.56 -3.45
CA THR A 25 -12.19 6.85 -4.70
C THR A 25 -12.75 5.46 -4.40
N LYS A 26 -13.91 5.15 -4.97
CA LYS A 26 -14.55 3.86 -4.76
C LYS A 26 -13.62 2.72 -5.19
N GLY A 27 -13.49 1.72 -4.32
CA GLY A 27 -12.67 0.54 -4.59
C GLY A 27 -11.20 0.69 -4.26
N LYS A 28 -10.75 1.87 -3.83
CA LYS A 28 -9.36 2.10 -3.43
C LYS A 28 -9.23 2.22 -1.93
N LYS A 29 -8.10 1.77 -1.39
CA LYS A 29 -7.85 1.79 0.06
C LYS A 29 -7.39 3.14 0.55
N ILE A 30 -6.36 3.70 -0.06
CA ILE A 30 -5.73 4.94 0.40
C ILE A 30 -5.44 5.88 -0.75
N ASP A 31 -5.48 7.17 -0.43
CA ASP A 31 -4.98 8.24 -1.29
C ASP A 31 -3.63 8.70 -0.74
N VAL A 32 -2.69 8.94 -1.63
CA VAL A 32 -1.33 9.38 -1.30
C VAL A 32 -1.16 10.83 -1.70
N PHE A 33 -0.67 11.64 -0.77
CA PHE A 33 -0.46 13.08 -0.98
C PHE A 33 1.00 13.42 -0.82
N LYS A 34 1.52 14.24 -1.71
CA LYS A 34 2.89 14.74 -1.65
C LYS A 34 2.89 16.22 -2.00
N GLY A 35 3.45 17.05 -1.11
CA GLY A 35 3.49 18.49 -1.32
C GLY A 35 2.10 19.12 -1.40
N GLY A 36 1.12 18.59 -0.68
CA GLY A 36 -0.25 19.09 -0.67
C GLY A 36 -1.13 18.64 -1.81
N LYS A 37 -0.59 17.80 -2.72
CA LYS A 37 -1.34 17.30 -3.88
C LYS A 37 -1.51 15.78 -3.81
N LYS A 38 -2.69 15.30 -4.21
CA LYS A 38 -2.92 13.88 -4.36
C LYS A 38 -2.13 13.36 -5.58
N VAL A 39 -1.23 12.42 -5.34
CA VAL A 39 -0.37 11.86 -6.38
C VAL A 39 -0.76 10.46 -6.78
N ALA A 40 -1.55 9.76 -5.97
CA ALA A 40 -1.95 8.38 -6.28
C ALA A 40 -3.14 7.97 -5.43
N SER A 41 -3.89 6.98 -5.93
CA SER A 41 -4.86 6.21 -5.16
C SER A 41 -4.46 4.74 -5.31
N VAL A 42 -4.17 4.06 -4.22
CA VAL A 42 -3.59 2.72 -4.27
C VAL A 42 -4.35 1.72 -3.39
N GLY A 43 -4.17 0.45 -3.73
CA GLY A 43 -4.79 -0.66 -3.01
C GLY A 43 -6.22 -0.90 -3.48
N ALA A 44 -6.58 -2.17 -3.66
CA ALA A 44 -7.95 -2.56 -4.02
C ALA A 44 -8.69 -3.00 -2.76
N ILE A 45 -9.86 -2.43 -2.53
CA ILE A 45 -10.73 -2.86 -1.44
C ILE A 45 -11.14 -4.32 -1.69
N GLY A 46 -11.10 -5.14 -0.65
CA GLY A 46 -11.42 -6.56 -0.74
C GLY A 46 -10.22 -7.46 -0.95
N TYR A 47 -9.06 -6.89 -1.27
CA TYR A 47 -7.81 -7.65 -1.40
C TYR A 47 -6.91 -7.38 -0.22
N GLY A 48 -6.13 -8.39 0.19
CA GLY A 48 -5.19 -8.25 1.30
C GLY A 48 -3.92 -7.51 0.91
N ASP A 49 -3.20 -7.04 1.92
CA ASP A 49 -1.88 -6.45 1.77
C ASP A 49 -0.98 -6.99 2.88
N TYR A 50 0.30 -6.61 2.87
CA TYR A 50 1.26 -7.16 3.82
C TYR A 50 0.82 -7.00 5.28
N PRO A 51 0.50 -5.79 5.77
CA PRO A 51 0.13 -5.64 7.19
C PRO A 51 -1.16 -6.37 7.54
N THR A 52 -2.11 -6.47 6.61
CA THR A 52 -3.34 -7.22 6.82
C THR A 52 -3.05 -8.71 6.98
N PHE A 53 -2.24 -9.28 6.10
CA PHE A 53 -1.85 -10.68 6.19
C PHE A 53 -1.01 -10.96 7.43
N LEU A 54 -0.13 -10.03 7.80
CA LEU A 54 0.69 -10.17 8.99
C LEU A 54 -0.19 -10.33 10.24
N LYS A 55 -1.22 -9.53 10.36
CA LYS A 55 -2.15 -9.56 11.47
C LYS A 55 -3.07 -10.79 11.46
N SER A 56 -3.59 -11.16 10.29
CA SER A 56 -4.61 -12.21 10.19
C SER A 56 -4.06 -13.60 9.95
N LYS A 57 -2.92 -13.73 9.29
CA LYS A 57 -2.35 -15.03 8.88
C LYS A 57 -0.95 -15.30 9.41
N GLY A 58 -0.30 -14.30 10.01
CA GLY A 58 1.05 -14.44 10.56
C GLY A 58 2.14 -14.07 9.57
N LYS A 59 3.37 -13.94 10.11
CA LYS A 59 4.51 -13.44 9.36
C LYS A 59 4.90 -14.31 8.17
N LYS A 60 4.89 -15.61 8.34
CA LYS A 60 5.28 -16.53 7.26
C LYS A 60 4.38 -16.38 6.04
N TYR A 61 3.08 -16.37 6.26
CA TYR A 61 2.11 -16.19 5.18
C TYR A 61 2.25 -14.81 4.54
N ALA A 62 2.38 -13.77 5.35
CA ALA A 62 2.53 -12.41 4.86
C ALA A 62 3.79 -12.25 4.00
N ASP A 63 4.91 -12.84 4.43
CA ASP A 63 6.17 -12.80 3.68
C ASP A 63 6.05 -13.51 2.33
N GLU A 64 5.37 -14.65 2.29
CA GLU A 64 5.13 -15.38 1.04
C GLU A 64 4.27 -14.56 0.07
N ARG A 65 3.22 -13.92 0.57
CA ARG A 65 2.36 -13.08 -0.26
C ARG A 65 3.08 -11.83 -0.75
N ARG A 66 3.93 -11.24 0.09
CA ARG A 66 4.77 -10.11 -0.31
C ARG A 66 5.70 -10.49 -1.46
N GLU A 67 6.36 -11.63 -1.35
CA GLU A 67 7.26 -12.12 -2.39
C GLU A 67 6.54 -12.29 -3.71
N LEU A 68 5.35 -12.92 -3.69
CA LEU A 68 4.54 -13.09 -4.88
C LEU A 68 4.11 -11.75 -5.49
N TYR A 69 3.73 -10.79 -4.65
CA TYR A 69 3.35 -9.46 -5.10
C TYR A 69 4.52 -8.77 -5.82
N LYS A 70 5.68 -8.75 -5.19
CA LYS A 70 6.85 -8.08 -5.76
C LYS A 70 7.29 -8.72 -7.08
N LYS A 71 7.16 -10.04 -7.19
CA LYS A 71 7.47 -10.78 -8.41
C LYS A 71 6.54 -10.38 -9.56
N ARG A 72 5.22 -10.32 -9.29
CA ARG A 72 4.23 -9.94 -10.30
C ARG A 72 4.36 -8.50 -10.75
N HIS A 73 4.77 -7.62 -9.85
CA HIS A 73 4.83 -6.18 -10.11
C HIS A 73 6.25 -5.66 -10.30
N GLN A 74 7.19 -6.56 -10.58
CA GLN A 74 8.60 -6.21 -10.72
C GLN A 74 8.85 -5.06 -11.69
N LYS A 75 8.13 -5.01 -12.81
CA LYS A 75 8.30 -3.97 -13.82
C LYS A 75 7.85 -2.59 -13.34
N ASN A 76 6.87 -2.51 -12.46
CA ASN A 76 6.20 -1.27 -12.10
C ASN A 76 6.52 -0.75 -10.72
N ARG A 77 6.91 -1.61 -9.78
CA ARG A 77 7.05 -1.25 -8.38
C ARG A 77 8.19 -0.26 -8.10
N ASN A 78 9.15 -0.16 -8.99
CA ASN A 78 10.30 0.75 -8.83
C ASN A 78 10.19 2.04 -9.65
N LYS A 79 9.09 2.23 -10.38
CA LYS A 79 8.88 3.48 -11.10
C LYS A 79 8.39 4.55 -10.13
N LEU A 80 9.25 5.52 -9.83
CA LEU A 80 8.94 6.59 -8.88
C LEU A 80 7.67 7.33 -9.25
N ASN A 81 6.90 7.69 -8.23
CA ASN A 81 5.68 8.49 -8.35
C ASN A 81 4.53 7.84 -9.15
N THR A 82 4.57 6.52 -9.33
CA THR A 82 3.47 5.78 -9.95
C THR A 82 2.66 5.04 -8.88
N ASN A 83 1.43 4.64 -9.23
CA ASN A 83 0.60 3.83 -8.35
C ASN A 83 1.31 2.56 -7.91
N GLY A 84 2.03 1.90 -8.82
CA GLY A 84 2.80 0.70 -8.51
C GLY A 84 3.87 0.93 -7.46
N TYR A 85 4.59 2.03 -7.57
CA TYR A 85 5.60 2.41 -6.58
C TYR A 85 4.97 2.63 -5.20
N TYR A 86 3.90 3.43 -5.13
CA TYR A 86 3.28 3.72 -3.84
C TYR A 86 2.63 2.50 -3.21
N ALA A 87 1.98 1.65 -4.01
CA ALA A 87 1.41 0.41 -3.50
C ALA A 87 2.51 -0.50 -2.92
N ASP A 88 3.64 -0.63 -3.62
CA ASP A 88 4.77 -1.44 -3.16
C ASP A 88 5.33 -0.91 -1.84
N LYS A 89 5.54 0.40 -1.74
CA LYS A 89 6.16 1.00 -0.55
C LYS A 89 5.22 1.11 0.64
N LEU A 90 3.94 1.29 0.41
CA LEU A 90 2.98 1.57 1.49
C LEU A 90 2.18 0.34 1.94
N LEU A 91 1.92 -0.59 1.04
CA LEU A 91 1.08 -1.75 1.32
C LEU A 91 1.84 -3.07 1.30
N TRP A 92 3.02 -3.10 0.74
CA TRP A 92 3.85 -4.30 0.60
C TRP A 92 5.29 -4.05 1.00
#